data_4578c6e8ec98fa0fcd3ed7fa3a268823
#
_entry.id   4578c6e8ec98fa0fcd3ed7fa3a268823
#
_cell.length_a   1.000
_cell.length_b   1.000
_cell.length_c   1.000
_cell.angle_alpha   90.00
_cell.angle_beta   90.00
_cell.angle_gamma   90.00
#
_symmetry.space_group_name_H-M   'P 1'
#
loop_
_entity.id
_entity.type
_entity.pdbx_description
1 polymer ?
#
loop_
_entity_poly.entity_id
_entity_poly.type
_entity_poly.pdbx_seq_one_letter_code
_entity_poly.pdbx_strand_id
1 'polypeptide(L)'
;MSKKLIKGFWYNYSKGDDYKIPFVSYFNNKNRFNQPISNTKQFIGKWEVTFNYNKDKEKAIGLFDLKNNTIHGTFLTETGDYRFLEGVCFNDSLKLSCFDGSHAFLFNAKLKNDTLWGDFYSGTHYHTNWYAIKNPSFELRDPEKLTYLKEEKPLEFIARDLNDGDYLFPNNDTKNKVVLIQILGTWCPNCLDETNYLKTLQKKYANDIKIIGVGFEVGETNQDKINKLKTYQSYLDIDYTLLFGGNACKPCAEDVFPMLNGILSFPTLIIIDKQNNVRKIHTGFSGPSTGKYYTDFVNHTNQFIEKLIKE
;
A
#
# COMPACT_ATOMS: atom_id res chain seq x y z
N MET A 1 -40.43 10.52 -1.97
CA MET A 1 -39.84 10.25 -0.65
C MET A 1 -38.34 10.20 -0.79
N SER A 2 -37.61 11.20 -0.35
CA SER A 2 -36.16 11.16 -0.35
C SER A 2 -35.71 10.32 0.86
N LYS A 3 -35.28 9.08 0.63
CA LYS A 3 -34.62 8.31 1.67
C LYS A 3 -33.23 8.93 1.88
N LYS A 4 -33.11 9.71 2.93
CA LYS A 4 -31.86 10.38 3.31
C LYS A 4 -30.90 9.46 4.10
N LEU A 5 -31.15 8.15 4.14
CA LEU A 5 -30.47 7.22 5.03
C LEU A 5 -30.27 5.87 4.32
N ILE A 6 -29.03 5.36 4.36
CA ILE A 6 -28.68 3.99 4.01
C ILE A 6 -28.14 3.31 5.27
N LYS A 7 -28.68 2.14 5.62
CA LYS A 7 -28.20 1.28 6.70
C LYS A 7 -27.89 -0.10 6.13
N GLY A 8 -26.83 -0.73 6.64
CA GLY A 8 -26.46 -2.07 6.21
C GLY A 8 -25.31 -2.63 7.01
N PHE A 9 -24.76 -3.70 6.48
CA PHE A 9 -23.56 -4.33 6.99
C PHE A 9 -22.55 -4.44 5.86
N TRP A 10 -21.30 -4.17 6.18
CA TRP A 10 -20.16 -4.54 5.34
C TRP A 10 -19.66 -5.90 5.79
N TYR A 11 -19.58 -6.84 4.85
CA TYR A 11 -19.09 -8.21 5.09
C TYR A 11 -17.67 -8.34 4.53
N ASN A 12 -16.80 -9.01 5.28
CA ASN A 12 -15.49 -9.41 4.78
C ASN A 12 -15.29 -10.92 5.03
N TYR A 13 -15.67 -11.71 4.05
CA TYR A 13 -15.61 -13.17 4.14
C TYR A 13 -14.18 -13.72 4.27
N SER A 14 -13.13 -12.94 3.93
CA SER A 14 -11.75 -13.34 4.19
C SER A 14 -11.38 -13.35 5.69
N LYS A 15 -12.24 -12.77 6.54
CA LYS A 15 -12.09 -12.71 8.00
C LYS A 15 -13.00 -13.69 8.74
N GLY A 16 -13.83 -14.44 8.01
CA GLY A 16 -14.82 -15.39 8.51
C GLY A 16 -16.22 -15.11 8.00
N ASP A 17 -17.05 -16.15 7.94
CA ASP A 17 -18.41 -16.07 7.36
C ASP A 17 -19.32 -15.11 8.11
N ASP A 18 -19.13 -14.96 9.43
CA ASP A 18 -19.91 -14.07 10.28
C ASP A 18 -19.30 -12.68 10.46
N TYR A 19 -18.15 -12.40 9.80
CA TYR A 19 -17.50 -11.11 9.96
C TYR A 19 -18.28 -10.01 9.25
N LYS A 20 -18.87 -9.11 10.05
CA LYS A 20 -19.66 -7.98 9.56
C LYS A 20 -19.49 -6.74 10.40
N ILE A 21 -19.49 -5.58 9.77
CA ILE A 21 -19.47 -4.26 10.43
C ILE A 21 -20.73 -3.52 10.02
N PRO A 22 -21.55 -3.07 10.98
CA PRO A 22 -22.72 -2.25 10.68
C PRO A 22 -22.28 -0.87 10.19
N PHE A 23 -22.98 -0.32 9.20
CA PHE A 23 -22.79 1.04 8.77
C PHE A 23 -24.09 1.81 8.64
N VAL A 24 -24.00 3.11 8.79
CA VAL A 24 -25.09 4.06 8.57
C VAL A 24 -24.54 5.21 7.75
N SER A 25 -25.21 5.56 6.65
CA SER A 25 -24.86 6.70 5.80
C SER A 25 -26.05 7.65 5.70
N TYR A 26 -25.79 8.92 5.91
CA TYR A 26 -26.78 10.00 5.77
C TYR A 26 -26.49 10.80 4.51
N PHE A 27 -27.52 11.03 3.70
CA PHE A 27 -27.40 11.85 2.49
C PHE A 27 -26.93 13.28 2.85
N ASN A 28 -25.94 13.78 2.13
CA ASN A 28 -25.30 15.10 2.34
C ASN A 28 -24.62 15.31 3.71
N ASN A 29 -24.47 14.29 4.55
CA ASN A 29 -23.61 14.42 5.72
C ASN A 29 -22.15 14.16 5.31
N LYS A 30 -21.33 15.23 5.39
CA LYS A 30 -19.91 15.16 5.03
C LYS A 30 -19.00 14.85 6.23
N ASN A 31 -19.53 14.94 7.44
CA ASN A 31 -18.73 14.78 8.65
C ASN A 31 -18.76 13.30 9.11
N ARG A 32 -17.59 12.71 9.26
CA ARG A 32 -17.43 11.36 9.84
C ARG A 32 -17.65 11.37 11.35
N PHE A 33 -17.36 12.50 12.00
CA PHE A 33 -17.48 12.69 13.44
C PHE A 33 -18.29 13.96 13.73
N ASN A 34 -19.11 13.92 14.77
CA ASN A 34 -20.01 15.04 15.13
C ASN A 34 -19.39 16.03 16.11
N GLN A 35 -18.10 15.92 16.43
CA GLN A 35 -17.41 16.85 17.31
C GLN A 35 -16.95 18.10 16.56
N PRO A 36 -17.01 19.29 17.17
CA PRO A 36 -16.41 20.49 16.61
C PRO A 36 -14.88 20.36 16.58
N ILE A 37 -14.23 20.96 15.60
CA ILE A 37 -12.78 21.01 15.54
C ILE A 37 -12.25 22.15 16.39
N SER A 38 -11.31 21.87 17.26
CA SER A 38 -10.61 22.86 18.08
C SER A 38 -9.16 22.47 18.33
N ASN A 39 -8.31 23.44 18.67
CA ASN A 39 -6.90 23.19 19.05
C ASN A 39 -6.06 22.44 18.01
N THR A 40 -6.30 22.69 16.72
CA THR A 40 -5.70 21.95 15.59
C THR A 40 -4.18 22.00 15.56
N LYS A 41 -3.58 23.16 15.90
CA LYS A 41 -2.13 23.40 15.78
C LYS A 41 -1.26 22.40 16.54
N GLN A 42 -1.75 21.87 17.66
CA GLN A 42 -1.00 20.90 18.45
C GLN A 42 -0.88 19.52 17.79
N PHE A 43 -1.81 19.18 16.89
CA PHE A 43 -1.84 17.88 16.23
C PHE A 43 -1.15 17.88 14.88
N ILE A 44 -1.10 19.02 14.19
CA ILE A 44 -0.56 19.13 12.82
C ILE A 44 0.95 18.92 12.81
N GLY A 45 1.44 18.30 11.71
CA GLY A 45 2.84 18.10 11.42
C GLY A 45 3.26 16.63 11.37
N LYS A 46 4.56 16.39 11.49
CA LYS A 46 5.18 15.07 11.43
C LYS A 46 5.45 14.54 12.84
N TRP A 47 5.04 13.30 13.04
CA TRP A 47 5.13 12.59 14.31
C TRP A 47 5.91 11.29 14.14
N GLU A 48 6.82 11.01 15.05
CA GLU A 48 7.40 9.69 15.22
C GLU A 48 6.42 8.84 16.01
N VAL A 49 5.94 7.76 15.40
CA VAL A 49 4.92 6.87 15.94
C VAL A 49 5.52 5.53 16.32
N THR A 50 5.04 4.94 17.40
CA THR A 50 5.35 3.57 17.78
C THR A 50 4.05 2.83 18.04
N PHE A 51 3.74 1.86 17.18
CA PHE A 51 2.66 0.90 17.39
C PHE A 51 3.12 -0.25 18.29
N ASN A 52 2.16 -0.90 18.94
CA ASN A 52 2.36 -2.11 19.73
C ASN A 52 3.51 -1.98 20.74
N TYR A 53 3.59 -0.84 21.44
CA TYR A 53 4.74 -0.47 22.27
C TYR A 53 5.00 -1.42 23.46
N ASN A 54 4.03 -2.29 23.80
CA ASN A 54 4.17 -3.29 24.87
C ASN A 54 4.74 -4.63 24.39
N LYS A 55 4.88 -4.83 23.07
CA LYS A 55 5.35 -6.08 22.45
C LYS A 55 6.36 -5.79 21.34
N ASP A 56 6.07 -6.27 20.14
CA ASP A 56 6.88 -6.08 18.94
C ASP A 56 6.65 -4.66 18.39
N LYS A 57 7.49 -3.73 18.81
CA LYS A 57 7.38 -2.31 18.46
C LYS A 57 7.54 -2.10 16.96
N GLU A 58 6.56 -1.48 16.34
CA GLU A 58 6.61 -1.09 14.95
C GLU A 58 6.68 0.44 14.84
N LYS A 59 7.69 0.95 14.13
CA LYS A 59 7.86 2.37 13.89
C LYS A 59 7.06 2.83 12.68
N ALA A 60 6.52 4.04 12.80
CA ALA A 60 5.79 4.70 11.72
C ALA A 60 5.99 6.22 11.78
N ILE A 61 5.61 6.89 10.70
CA ILE A 61 5.51 8.34 10.63
C ILE A 61 4.05 8.72 10.56
N GLY A 62 3.55 9.50 11.51
CA GLY A 62 2.25 10.16 11.42
C GLY A 62 2.38 11.50 10.71
N LEU A 63 1.59 11.70 9.67
CA LEU A 63 1.49 12.97 8.95
C LEU A 63 0.08 13.51 9.10
N PHE A 64 -0.08 14.67 9.75
CA PHE A 64 -1.40 15.28 9.97
C PHE A 64 -1.39 16.72 9.48
N ASP A 65 -2.45 17.08 8.77
CA ASP A 65 -2.67 18.40 8.18
C ASP A 65 -4.13 18.85 8.34
N LEU A 66 -4.37 20.15 8.23
CA LEU A 66 -5.72 20.74 8.28
C LEU A 66 -6.11 21.20 6.87
N LYS A 67 -7.19 20.63 6.34
CA LYS A 67 -7.79 21.03 5.06
C LYS A 67 -9.29 21.25 5.24
N ASN A 68 -9.80 22.39 4.80
CA ASN A 68 -11.24 22.70 4.85
C ASN A 68 -11.88 22.46 6.23
N ASN A 69 -11.18 22.85 7.28
CA ASN A 69 -11.62 22.65 8.67
C ASN A 69 -11.84 21.16 9.04
N THR A 70 -11.03 20.27 8.49
CA THR A 70 -11.03 18.83 8.79
C THR A 70 -9.58 18.37 8.93
N ILE A 71 -9.28 17.54 9.91
CA ILE A 71 -7.94 16.91 10.02
C ILE A 71 -7.86 15.80 8.99
N HIS A 72 -6.83 15.86 8.19
CA HIS A 72 -6.44 14.82 7.24
C HIS A 72 -5.07 14.28 7.62
N GLY A 73 -4.79 13.04 7.24
CA GLY A 73 -3.48 12.48 7.47
C GLY A 73 -3.35 11.04 7.05
N THR A 74 -2.22 10.47 7.40
CA THR A 74 -1.93 9.04 7.25
C THR A 74 -0.83 8.65 8.22
N PHE A 75 -0.62 7.34 8.35
CA PHE A 75 0.58 6.78 8.97
C PHE A 75 1.36 6.04 7.88
N LEU A 76 2.67 6.35 7.77
CA LEU A 76 3.59 5.60 6.92
C LEU A 76 4.30 4.57 7.78
N THR A 77 4.40 3.35 7.28
CA THR A 77 5.23 2.28 7.81
C THR A 77 6.30 1.89 6.79
N GLU A 78 7.20 0.98 7.15
CA GLU A 78 8.19 0.44 6.20
C GLU A 78 7.57 -0.40 5.07
N THR A 79 6.30 -0.78 5.22
CA THR A 79 5.60 -1.68 4.29
C THR A 79 4.48 -1.00 3.51
N GLY A 80 4.17 0.26 3.82
CA GLY A 80 3.12 1.03 3.14
C GLY A 80 2.50 2.10 4.03
N ASP A 81 1.35 2.60 3.65
CA ASP A 81 0.62 3.64 4.38
C ASP A 81 -0.81 3.22 4.74
N TYR A 82 -1.42 3.99 5.67
CA TYR A 82 -2.80 3.77 6.15
C TYR A 82 -3.83 4.58 5.37
N ARG A 83 -3.55 4.90 4.11
CA ARG A 83 -4.49 5.57 3.21
C ARG A 83 -4.88 6.98 3.66
N PHE A 84 -5.92 7.53 3.06
CA PHE A 84 -6.46 8.85 3.39
C PHE A 84 -7.30 8.79 4.66
N LEU A 85 -6.69 9.10 5.78
CA LEU A 85 -7.41 9.27 7.04
C LEU A 85 -8.03 10.67 7.09
N GLU A 86 -9.26 10.74 7.59
CA GLU A 86 -9.99 11.99 7.82
C GLU A 86 -10.61 11.96 9.20
N GLY A 87 -10.65 13.10 9.88
CA GLY A 87 -11.23 13.14 11.20
C GLY A 87 -11.27 14.51 11.84
N VAL A 88 -11.29 14.49 13.18
CA VAL A 88 -11.44 15.67 14.02
C VAL A 88 -10.42 15.68 15.15
N CYS A 89 -10.07 16.89 15.60
CA CYS A 89 -9.44 17.09 16.89
C CYS A 89 -10.36 17.98 17.76
N PHE A 90 -10.51 17.61 19.00
CA PHE A 90 -11.33 18.31 19.96
C PHE A 90 -10.68 18.26 21.35
N ASN A 91 -10.44 19.41 21.94
CA ASN A 91 -9.62 19.54 23.14
C ASN A 91 -8.26 18.84 22.93
N ASP A 92 -7.95 17.83 23.75
CA ASP A 92 -6.72 17.05 23.68
C ASP A 92 -6.90 15.72 22.92
N SER A 93 -8.03 15.54 22.23
CA SER A 93 -8.36 14.29 21.55
C SER A 93 -8.24 14.42 20.04
N LEU A 94 -7.71 13.36 19.42
CA LEU A 94 -7.64 13.15 17.96
C LEU A 94 -8.43 11.90 17.61
N LYS A 95 -9.25 11.97 16.56
CA LYS A 95 -9.93 10.82 15.96
C LYS A 95 -9.78 10.87 14.47
N LEU A 96 -9.28 9.78 13.88
CA LEU A 96 -9.10 9.64 12.43
C LEU A 96 -9.68 8.30 11.97
N SER A 97 -10.24 8.26 10.78
CA SER A 97 -10.76 7.02 10.20
C SER A 97 -10.61 6.98 8.69
N CYS A 98 -10.58 5.76 8.16
CA CYS A 98 -10.63 5.48 6.75
C CYS A 98 -11.46 4.22 6.50
N PHE A 99 -12.15 4.19 5.36
CA PHE A 99 -12.73 2.98 4.79
C PHE A 99 -12.36 2.94 3.31
N ASP A 100 -11.59 1.94 2.90
CA ASP A 100 -11.06 1.80 1.53
C ASP A 100 -11.71 0.63 0.76
N GLY A 101 -12.77 0.03 1.30
CA GLY A 101 -13.42 -1.16 0.75
C GLY A 101 -12.88 -2.47 1.32
N SER A 102 -11.62 -2.53 1.69
CA SER A 102 -10.94 -3.70 2.27
C SER A 102 -10.73 -3.56 3.78
N HIS A 103 -10.57 -2.33 4.26
CA HIS A 103 -10.25 -2.03 5.66
C HIS A 103 -11.18 -0.96 6.21
N ALA A 104 -11.54 -1.11 7.49
CA ALA A 104 -12.21 -0.10 8.27
C ALA A 104 -11.28 0.34 9.41
N PHE A 105 -10.51 1.41 9.19
CA PHE A 105 -9.52 1.90 10.14
C PHE A 105 -10.10 2.99 11.04
N LEU A 106 -9.80 2.88 12.33
CA LEU A 106 -10.11 3.90 13.33
C LEU A 106 -8.89 4.11 14.25
N PHE A 107 -8.45 5.35 14.32
CA PHE A 107 -7.39 5.80 15.23
C PHE A 107 -8.00 6.79 16.23
N ASN A 108 -7.82 6.53 17.51
CA ASN A 108 -8.16 7.46 18.59
C ASN A 108 -6.87 7.80 19.33
N ALA A 109 -6.71 9.04 19.77
CA ALA A 109 -5.62 9.42 20.65
C ALA A 109 -5.98 10.58 21.56
N LYS A 110 -5.21 10.71 22.66
CA LYS A 110 -5.18 11.88 23.54
C LYS A 110 -3.78 12.43 23.64
N LEU A 111 -3.67 13.75 23.55
CA LEU A 111 -2.42 14.46 23.77
C LEU A 111 -2.24 14.67 25.28
N LYS A 112 -1.12 14.18 25.81
CA LYS A 112 -0.71 14.37 27.21
C LYS A 112 0.79 14.53 27.27
N ASN A 113 1.27 15.65 27.84
CA ASN A 113 2.71 15.98 27.96
C ASN A 113 3.44 15.83 26.60
N ASP A 114 2.95 16.54 25.57
CA ASP A 114 3.47 16.53 24.19
C ASP A 114 3.54 15.17 23.50
N THR A 115 2.90 14.15 24.08
CA THR A 115 2.83 12.79 23.52
C THR A 115 1.37 12.45 23.23
N LEU A 116 1.12 11.98 22.00
CA LEU A 116 -0.15 11.33 21.64
C LEU A 116 -0.14 9.89 22.15
N TRP A 117 -1.15 9.51 22.91
CA TRP A 117 -1.41 8.14 23.38
C TRP A 117 -2.71 7.65 22.81
N GLY A 118 -2.71 6.54 22.10
CA GLY A 118 -3.88 6.13 21.36
C GLY A 118 -4.04 4.65 21.12
N ASP A 119 -5.16 4.34 20.50
CA ASP A 119 -5.57 3.03 20.06
C ASP A 119 -5.84 3.03 18.57
N PHE A 120 -5.47 1.95 17.90
CA PHE A 120 -5.76 1.65 16.52
C PHE A 120 -6.64 0.42 16.41
N TYR A 121 -7.68 0.52 15.61
CA TYR A 121 -8.61 -0.57 15.30
C TYR A 121 -8.64 -0.79 13.79
N SER A 122 -8.49 -2.04 13.36
CA SER A 122 -8.81 -2.48 12.01
C SER A 122 -10.06 -3.36 12.06
N GLY A 123 -11.20 -2.77 11.72
CA GLY A 123 -12.48 -3.42 11.89
C GLY A 123 -12.76 -3.85 13.33
N THR A 124 -13.30 -5.05 13.51
CA THR A 124 -13.58 -5.66 14.81
C THR A 124 -12.59 -6.77 15.18
N HIS A 125 -11.65 -7.09 14.28
CA HIS A 125 -10.76 -8.24 14.42
C HIS A 125 -9.37 -7.89 14.94
N TYR A 126 -8.95 -6.62 14.86
CA TYR A 126 -7.60 -6.21 15.26
C TYR A 126 -7.63 -4.91 16.06
N HIS A 127 -6.89 -4.90 17.15
CA HIS A 127 -6.68 -3.74 18.01
C HIS A 127 -5.23 -3.71 18.49
N THR A 128 -4.63 -2.53 18.48
CA THR A 128 -3.35 -2.28 19.13
C THR A 128 -3.28 -0.86 19.67
N ASN A 129 -2.38 -0.66 20.63
CA ASN A 129 -2.06 0.67 21.16
C ASN A 129 -0.93 1.33 20.36
N TRP A 130 -0.84 2.64 20.45
CA TRP A 130 0.23 3.42 19.88
C TRP A 130 0.51 4.68 20.68
N TYR A 131 1.73 5.20 20.53
CA TYR A 131 2.04 6.57 20.97
C TYR A 131 2.83 7.29 19.89
N ALA A 132 2.84 8.64 19.96
CA ALA A 132 3.61 9.45 19.04
C ALA A 132 4.16 10.71 19.73
N ILE A 133 5.36 11.10 19.32
CA ILE A 133 6.02 12.36 19.70
C ILE A 133 6.29 13.19 18.45
N LYS A 134 6.23 14.53 18.57
CA LYS A 134 6.61 15.38 17.44
C LYS A 134 8.09 15.23 17.13
N ASN A 135 8.40 14.77 15.92
CA ASN A 135 9.76 14.61 15.45
C ASN A 135 9.85 14.88 13.94
N PRO A 136 10.03 16.14 13.52
CA PRO A 136 10.10 16.48 12.10
C PRO A 136 11.26 15.82 11.34
N SER A 137 12.33 15.44 12.07
CA SER A 137 13.53 14.82 11.48
C SER A 137 13.50 13.29 11.44
N PHE A 138 12.51 12.66 12.07
CA PHE A 138 12.42 11.20 12.08
C PHE A 138 12.15 10.65 10.69
N GLU A 139 12.90 9.65 10.26
CA GLU A 139 12.67 8.89 9.03
C GLU A 139 12.65 7.39 9.33
N LEU A 140 11.91 6.64 8.53
CA LEU A 140 11.93 5.18 8.52
C LEU A 140 13.20 4.67 7.83
N ARG A 141 13.46 3.38 7.94
CA ARG A 141 14.53 2.76 7.17
C ARG A 141 14.29 2.95 5.68
N ASP A 142 15.38 3.07 4.94
CA ASP A 142 15.34 3.25 3.49
C ASP A 142 14.65 2.04 2.81
N PRO A 143 13.51 2.21 2.14
CA PRO A 143 12.77 1.12 1.50
C PRO A 143 13.55 0.42 0.38
N GLU A 144 14.60 1.06 -0.16
CA GLU A 144 15.47 0.48 -1.18
C GLU A 144 16.57 -0.44 -0.58
N LYS A 145 16.65 -0.55 0.75
CA LYS A 145 17.61 -1.39 1.47
C LYS A 145 16.98 -2.53 2.26
N LEU A 146 15.66 -2.63 2.27
CA LEU A 146 14.94 -3.64 3.05
C LEU A 146 14.93 -5.00 2.34
N THR A 147 14.65 -5.01 1.04
CA THR A 147 14.74 -6.19 0.18
C THR A 147 15.92 -6.05 -0.77
N TYR A 148 16.74 -7.10 -0.92
CA TYR A 148 17.94 -7.13 -1.75
C TYR A 148 18.20 -8.52 -2.30
N LEU A 149 19.02 -8.61 -3.34
CA LEU A 149 19.53 -9.89 -3.87
C LEU A 149 20.52 -10.52 -2.88
N LYS A 150 20.38 -11.82 -2.59
CA LYS A 150 21.34 -12.58 -1.80
C LYS A 150 22.70 -12.70 -2.48
N GLU A 151 22.68 -12.72 -3.83
CA GLU A 151 23.85 -12.78 -4.69
C GLU A 151 23.64 -11.87 -5.90
N GLU A 152 24.69 -11.25 -6.39
CA GLU A 152 24.66 -10.44 -7.64
C GLU A 152 24.55 -11.36 -8.87
N LYS A 153 23.34 -11.79 -9.17
CA LYS A 153 23.02 -12.61 -10.34
C LYS A 153 21.81 -12.01 -11.06
N PRO A 154 21.69 -12.22 -12.38
CA PRO A 154 20.47 -11.90 -13.11
C PRO A 154 19.24 -12.50 -12.43
N LEU A 155 18.15 -11.75 -12.45
CA LEU A 155 16.87 -12.23 -11.90
C LEU A 155 16.28 -13.25 -12.88
N GLU A 156 15.83 -14.38 -12.32
CA GLU A 156 15.12 -15.42 -13.06
C GLU A 156 13.95 -15.93 -12.21
N PHE A 157 12.80 -16.11 -12.82
CA PHE A 157 11.65 -16.73 -12.16
C PHE A 157 10.69 -17.37 -13.17
N ILE A 158 9.83 -18.25 -12.66
CA ILE A 158 8.72 -18.83 -13.39
C ILE A 158 7.44 -18.48 -12.67
N ALA A 159 6.45 -18.00 -13.41
CA ALA A 159 5.10 -17.75 -12.91
C ALA A 159 4.07 -18.19 -13.98
N ARG A 160 2.82 -18.34 -13.60
CA ARG A 160 1.78 -18.78 -14.53
C ARG A 160 1.17 -17.60 -15.27
N ASP A 161 1.07 -17.69 -16.59
CA ASP A 161 0.28 -16.75 -17.38
C ASP A 161 -1.20 -16.87 -17.04
N LEU A 162 -1.95 -15.77 -17.08
CA LEU A 162 -3.37 -15.77 -16.72
C LEU A 162 -4.23 -16.54 -17.74
N ASN A 163 -3.79 -16.70 -18.98
CA ASN A 163 -4.54 -17.37 -20.04
C ASN A 163 -4.18 -18.84 -20.22
N ASP A 164 -3.02 -19.24 -19.87
CA ASP A 164 -2.49 -20.59 -19.67
C ASP A 164 -0.98 -20.65 -19.96
N GLY A 165 -0.32 -21.66 -19.38
CA GLY A 165 1.12 -21.90 -19.57
C GLY A 165 2.01 -21.19 -18.56
N ASP A 166 3.28 -21.50 -18.67
CA ASP A 166 4.34 -20.93 -17.85
C ASP A 166 4.95 -19.70 -18.53
N TYR A 167 5.10 -18.64 -17.75
CA TYR A 167 5.86 -17.46 -18.12
C TYR A 167 7.25 -17.55 -17.51
N LEU A 168 8.26 -17.69 -18.35
CA LEU A 168 9.65 -17.69 -17.92
C LEU A 168 10.22 -16.27 -18.03
N PHE A 169 10.88 -15.81 -16.98
CA PHE A 169 11.58 -14.53 -16.97
C PHE A 169 13.09 -14.80 -16.80
N PRO A 170 14.01 -14.17 -17.58
CA PRO A 170 13.72 -13.27 -18.73
C PRO A 170 13.27 -14.02 -20.00
N ASN A 171 12.67 -13.29 -20.92
CA ASN A 171 12.26 -13.83 -22.22
C ASN A 171 12.43 -12.79 -23.35
N ASN A 172 11.97 -13.12 -24.57
CA ASN A 172 12.14 -12.25 -25.72
C ASN A 172 11.43 -10.89 -25.57
N ASP A 173 10.31 -10.81 -24.83
CA ASP A 173 9.53 -9.59 -24.65
C ASP A 173 10.23 -8.58 -23.72
N THR A 174 11.17 -9.06 -22.91
CA THR A 174 11.95 -8.25 -21.95
C THR A 174 13.30 -7.82 -22.46
N LYS A 175 13.71 -8.38 -23.62
CA LYS A 175 15.03 -8.12 -24.21
C LYS A 175 15.21 -6.64 -24.60
N ASN A 176 16.32 -6.05 -24.19
CA ASN A 176 16.68 -4.65 -24.45
C ASN A 176 15.65 -3.62 -23.88
N LYS A 177 14.90 -3.98 -22.86
CA LYS A 177 13.98 -3.10 -22.16
C LYS A 177 14.37 -2.92 -20.71
N VAL A 178 14.02 -1.78 -20.13
CA VAL A 178 14.00 -1.61 -18.67
C VAL A 178 12.76 -2.34 -18.16
N VAL A 179 12.94 -3.29 -17.24
CA VAL A 179 11.83 -4.10 -16.73
C VAL A 179 11.46 -3.68 -15.31
N LEU A 180 10.17 -3.52 -15.09
CA LEU A 180 9.61 -3.25 -13.77
C LEU A 180 8.75 -4.44 -13.35
N ILE A 181 9.10 -5.10 -12.25
CA ILE A 181 8.34 -6.21 -11.71
C ILE A 181 7.66 -5.76 -10.42
N GLN A 182 6.33 -5.77 -10.41
CA GLN A 182 5.52 -5.53 -9.22
C GLN A 182 5.10 -6.87 -8.60
N ILE A 183 5.52 -7.15 -7.38
CA ILE A 183 5.02 -8.24 -6.57
C ILE A 183 3.78 -7.71 -5.84
N LEU A 184 2.59 -8.22 -6.14
CA LEU A 184 1.33 -7.62 -5.71
C LEU A 184 0.28 -8.64 -5.22
N GLY A 185 -0.78 -8.12 -4.62
CA GLY A 185 -2.04 -8.83 -4.41
C GLY A 185 -3.22 -7.90 -4.69
N THR A 186 -4.29 -8.39 -5.34
CA THR A 186 -5.47 -7.56 -5.65
C THR A 186 -6.22 -7.09 -4.39
N TRP A 187 -5.99 -7.77 -3.28
CA TRP A 187 -6.52 -7.46 -1.95
C TRP A 187 -5.76 -6.33 -1.23
N CYS A 188 -4.65 -5.87 -1.78
CA CYS A 188 -3.75 -4.89 -1.16
C CYS A 188 -3.99 -3.48 -1.72
N PRO A 189 -4.50 -2.53 -0.95
CA PRO A 189 -4.76 -1.16 -1.43
C PRO A 189 -3.51 -0.39 -1.86
N ASN A 190 -2.36 -0.59 -1.17
CA ASN A 190 -1.10 0.05 -1.57
C ASN A 190 -0.58 -0.52 -2.91
N CYS A 191 -0.86 -1.81 -3.20
CA CYS A 191 -0.59 -2.39 -4.52
C CYS A 191 -1.43 -1.72 -5.61
N LEU A 192 -2.70 -1.41 -5.32
CA LEU A 192 -3.56 -0.67 -6.25
C LEU A 192 -3.01 0.73 -6.56
N ASP A 193 -2.50 1.44 -5.56
CA ASP A 193 -1.91 2.77 -5.77
C ASP A 193 -0.63 2.67 -6.62
N GLU A 194 0.23 1.68 -6.36
CA GLU A 194 1.42 1.45 -7.18
C GLU A 194 1.04 1.02 -8.62
N THR A 195 0.04 0.14 -8.79
CA THR A 195 -0.48 -0.24 -10.11
C THR A 195 -0.94 0.99 -10.90
N ASN A 196 -1.65 1.92 -10.28
CA ASN A 196 -2.07 3.15 -10.93
C ASN A 196 -0.88 4.02 -11.33
N TYR A 197 0.17 4.07 -10.53
CA TYR A 197 1.43 4.75 -10.90
C TYR A 197 2.11 4.03 -12.07
N LEU A 198 2.27 2.70 -12.04
CA LEU A 198 2.87 1.91 -13.10
C LEU A 198 2.15 2.07 -14.45
N LYS A 199 0.82 2.18 -14.46
CA LYS A 199 0.05 2.51 -15.66
C LYS A 199 0.46 3.86 -16.26
N THR A 200 0.83 4.84 -15.46
CA THR A 200 1.33 6.12 -15.99
C THR A 200 2.70 5.96 -16.65
N LEU A 201 3.58 5.10 -16.09
CA LEU A 201 4.87 4.77 -16.69
C LEU A 201 4.70 4.00 -18.00
N GLN A 202 3.80 3.01 -18.05
CA GLN A 202 3.49 2.25 -19.26
C GLN A 202 3.07 3.18 -20.39
N LYS A 203 2.19 4.14 -20.14
CA LYS A 203 1.77 5.13 -21.14
C LYS A 203 2.91 6.05 -21.58
N LYS A 204 3.79 6.43 -20.66
CA LYS A 204 4.89 7.37 -20.95
C LYS A 204 6.03 6.74 -21.70
N TYR A 205 6.36 5.48 -21.41
CA TYR A 205 7.58 4.81 -21.89
C TYR A 205 7.32 3.48 -22.63
N ALA A 206 6.13 3.31 -23.22
CA ALA A 206 5.60 2.05 -23.75
C ALA A 206 6.60 1.18 -24.54
N ASN A 207 7.50 1.79 -25.32
CA ASN A 207 8.46 1.06 -26.17
C ASN A 207 9.76 0.69 -25.46
N ASP A 208 10.10 1.42 -24.39
CA ASP A 208 11.40 1.34 -23.73
C ASP A 208 11.37 0.50 -22.45
N ILE A 209 10.17 0.30 -21.90
CA ILE A 209 9.99 -0.47 -20.67
C ILE A 209 9.08 -1.68 -20.87
N LYS A 210 9.20 -2.64 -19.99
CA LYS A 210 8.24 -3.75 -19.82
C LYS A 210 7.80 -3.79 -18.36
N ILE A 211 6.48 -3.77 -18.10
CA ILE A 211 5.93 -3.95 -16.77
C ILE A 211 5.36 -5.35 -16.65
N ILE A 212 5.63 -6.00 -15.52
CA ILE A 212 5.15 -7.33 -15.18
C ILE A 212 4.62 -7.28 -13.75
N GLY A 213 3.33 -7.57 -13.55
CA GLY A 213 2.76 -7.77 -12.23
C GLY A 213 2.72 -9.26 -11.89
N VAL A 214 3.29 -9.69 -10.77
CA VAL A 214 3.20 -11.06 -10.27
C VAL A 214 2.28 -11.08 -9.06
N GLY A 215 1.07 -11.59 -9.26
CA GLY A 215 -0.01 -11.57 -8.28
C GLY A 215 -0.05 -12.79 -7.37
N PHE A 216 -0.16 -12.53 -6.06
CA PHE A 216 -0.33 -13.54 -5.02
C PHE A 216 -1.70 -13.36 -4.38
N GLU A 217 -2.57 -14.37 -4.53
CA GLU A 217 -3.99 -14.17 -4.31
C GLU A 217 -4.60 -15.06 -3.22
N VAL A 218 -5.64 -14.53 -2.58
CA VAL A 218 -6.52 -15.28 -1.67
C VAL A 218 -7.63 -15.95 -2.50
N GLY A 219 -7.90 -17.22 -2.25
CA GLY A 219 -8.98 -17.97 -2.91
C GLY A 219 -8.87 -19.47 -2.62
N GLU A 220 -9.94 -20.20 -2.87
CA GLU A 220 -9.99 -21.65 -2.63
C GLU A 220 -9.18 -22.42 -3.67
N THR A 221 -9.37 -22.08 -4.93
CA THR A 221 -8.70 -22.73 -6.06
C THR A 221 -7.76 -21.77 -6.79
N ASN A 222 -6.79 -22.31 -7.54
CA ASN A 222 -5.94 -21.50 -8.41
C ASN A 222 -6.77 -20.77 -9.49
N GLN A 223 -7.86 -21.38 -9.98
CA GLN A 223 -8.71 -20.75 -10.95
C GLN A 223 -9.44 -19.52 -10.38
N ASP A 224 -9.92 -19.59 -9.13
CA ASP A 224 -10.53 -18.43 -8.46
C ASP A 224 -9.54 -17.27 -8.33
N LYS A 225 -8.30 -17.58 -7.98
CA LYS A 225 -7.21 -16.60 -7.84
C LYS A 225 -6.86 -15.96 -9.18
N ILE A 226 -6.74 -16.75 -10.24
CA ILE A 226 -6.51 -16.28 -11.61
C ILE A 226 -7.68 -15.39 -12.07
N ASN A 227 -8.92 -15.78 -11.79
CA ASN A 227 -10.10 -14.98 -12.13
C ASN A 227 -10.12 -13.62 -11.42
N LYS A 228 -9.64 -13.54 -10.17
CA LYS A 228 -9.47 -12.26 -9.47
C LYS A 228 -8.45 -11.36 -10.16
N LEU A 229 -7.31 -11.90 -10.57
CA LEU A 229 -6.31 -11.14 -11.34
C LEU A 229 -6.85 -10.69 -12.69
N LYS A 230 -7.59 -11.52 -13.43
CA LYS A 230 -8.27 -11.13 -14.67
C LYS A 230 -9.29 -10.02 -14.44
N THR A 231 -10.09 -10.13 -13.39
CA THR A 231 -11.06 -9.08 -13.00
C THR A 231 -10.34 -7.78 -12.65
N TYR A 232 -9.26 -7.84 -11.89
CA TYR A 232 -8.43 -6.67 -11.54
C TYR A 232 -7.83 -6.03 -12.79
N GLN A 233 -7.28 -6.84 -13.72
CA GLN A 233 -6.73 -6.37 -14.98
C GLN A 233 -7.78 -5.63 -15.82
N SER A 234 -8.97 -6.24 -15.98
CA SER A 234 -10.06 -5.66 -16.75
C SER A 234 -10.65 -4.41 -16.09
N TYR A 235 -10.89 -4.45 -14.76
CA TYR A 235 -11.49 -3.33 -14.04
C TYR A 235 -10.61 -2.08 -14.02
N LEU A 236 -9.29 -2.27 -13.92
CA LEU A 236 -8.32 -1.18 -13.90
C LEU A 236 -7.80 -0.82 -15.30
N ASP A 237 -8.24 -1.51 -16.35
CA ASP A 237 -7.71 -1.30 -17.71
C ASP A 237 -6.18 -1.38 -17.74
N ILE A 238 -5.64 -2.52 -17.25
CA ILE A 238 -4.20 -2.80 -17.22
C ILE A 238 -3.78 -3.42 -18.52
N ASP A 239 -2.91 -2.74 -19.27
CA ASP A 239 -2.41 -3.14 -20.59
C ASP A 239 -1.03 -3.84 -20.55
N TYR A 240 -0.45 -4.03 -19.37
CA TYR A 240 0.78 -4.78 -19.18
C TYR A 240 0.55 -6.21 -18.66
N THR A 241 1.60 -7.01 -18.68
CA THR A 241 1.55 -8.43 -18.30
C THR A 241 1.22 -8.61 -16.82
N LEU A 242 0.15 -9.35 -16.52
CA LEU A 242 -0.13 -9.88 -15.18
C LEU A 242 0.04 -11.40 -15.17
N LEU A 243 0.69 -11.90 -14.13
CA LEU A 243 0.99 -13.31 -13.89
C LEU A 243 0.43 -13.76 -12.55
N PHE A 244 0.12 -15.03 -12.43
CA PHE A 244 -0.23 -15.65 -11.18
C PHE A 244 1.01 -16.28 -10.53
N GLY A 245 1.43 -15.76 -9.37
CA GLY A 245 2.58 -16.23 -8.60
C GLY A 245 2.23 -17.28 -7.54
N GLY A 246 0.97 -17.32 -7.06
CA GLY A 246 0.58 -18.28 -6.04
C GLY A 246 -0.37 -17.73 -4.97
N ASN A 247 -0.32 -18.34 -3.78
CA ASN A 247 -1.13 -17.94 -2.64
C ASN A 247 -0.65 -16.60 -2.03
N ALA A 248 -1.58 -15.85 -1.43
CA ALA A 248 -1.31 -14.59 -0.74
C ALA A 248 -0.53 -14.81 0.57
N CYS A 249 0.71 -15.22 0.48
CA CYS A 249 1.62 -15.36 1.62
C CYS A 249 3.05 -14.95 1.26
N LYS A 250 3.80 -14.41 2.23
CA LYS A 250 5.20 -14.01 2.01
C LYS A 250 6.09 -15.20 1.63
N PRO A 251 6.06 -16.35 2.32
CA PRO A 251 6.79 -17.55 1.90
C PRO A 251 6.44 -17.99 0.47
N CYS A 252 5.16 -17.92 0.07
CA CYS A 252 4.75 -18.27 -1.29
C CYS A 252 5.39 -17.35 -2.35
N ALA A 253 5.58 -16.07 -2.03
CA ALA A 253 6.27 -15.15 -2.91
C ALA A 253 7.79 -15.38 -2.91
N GLU A 254 8.36 -15.77 -1.77
CA GLU A 254 9.77 -16.16 -1.66
C GLU A 254 10.10 -17.41 -2.47
N ASP A 255 9.16 -18.36 -2.61
CA ASP A 255 9.33 -19.54 -3.46
C ASP A 255 9.47 -19.17 -4.94
N VAL A 256 8.77 -18.12 -5.39
CA VAL A 256 8.90 -17.59 -6.77
C VAL A 256 10.15 -16.73 -6.93
N PHE A 257 10.57 -16.02 -5.89
CA PHE A 257 11.72 -15.11 -5.88
C PHE A 257 12.79 -15.54 -4.85
N PRO A 258 13.34 -16.78 -4.95
CA PRO A 258 14.26 -17.32 -3.94
C PRO A 258 15.61 -16.58 -3.87
N MET A 259 15.94 -15.79 -4.91
CA MET A 259 17.15 -14.97 -4.96
C MET A 259 17.08 -13.73 -4.05
N LEU A 260 15.89 -13.33 -3.60
CA LEU A 260 15.73 -12.22 -2.66
C LEU A 260 15.96 -12.69 -1.22
N ASN A 261 16.39 -11.76 -0.36
CA ASN A 261 16.57 -12.02 1.09
C ASN A 261 15.23 -12.28 1.82
N GLY A 262 14.11 -11.95 1.18
CA GLY A 262 12.74 -12.14 1.66
C GLY A 262 11.77 -11.17 1.01
N ILE A 263 10.49 -11.47 1.07
CA ILE A 263 9.40 -10.57 0.66
C ILE A 263 8.77 -9.97 1.92
N LEU A 264 9.18 -8.75 2.25
CA LEU A 264 8.73 -8.08 3.48
C LEU A 264 7.34 -7.46 3.31
N SER A 265 6.98 -7.05 2.09
CA SER A 265 5.73 -6.34 1.80
C SER A 265 5.14 -6.69 0.44
N PHE A 266 3.84 -6.59 0.35
CA PHE A 266 3.10 -6.30 -0.87
C PHE A 266 2.68 -4.80 -0.82
N PRO A 267 3.03 -3.98 -1.86
CA PRO A 267 3.87 -4.34 -3.00
C PRO A 267 5.36 -4.38 -2.69
N THR A 268 6.12 -5.01 -3.58
CA THR A 268 7.56 -4.84 -3.73
C THR A 268 7.84 -4.62 -5.22
N LEU A 269 8.55 -3.54 -5.56
CA LEU A 269 8.90 -3.18 -6.93
C LEU A 269 10.36 -3.49 -7.20
N ILE A 270 10.64 -4.26 -8.27
CA ILE A 270 12.00 -4.57 -8.74
C ILE A 270 12.21 -3.85 -10.08
N ILE A 271 13.30 -3.09 -10.22
CA ILE A 271 13.68 -2.38 -11.45
C ILE A 271 14.96 -2.99 -11.99
N ILE A 272 14.92 -3.39 -13.25
CA ILE A 272 15.94 -4.18 -13.94
C ILE A 272 16.35 -3.42 -15.19
N ASP A 273 17.66 -3.38 -15.51
CA ASP A 273 18.19 -2.74 -16.70
C ASP A 273 18.05 -3.61 -17.96
N LYS A 274 18.47 -3.06 -19.11
CA LYS A 274 18.41 -3.74 -20.42
C LYS A 274 19.31 -4.98 -20.52
N GLN A 275 20.28 -5.13 -19.60
CA GLN A 275 21.19 -6.26 -19.49
C GLN A 275 20.72 -7.33 -18.48
N ASN A 276 19.49 -7.18 -17.96
CA ASN A 276 18.88 -8.05 -16.94
C ASN A 276 19.58 -7.99 -15.57
N ASN A 277 20.22 -6.88 -15.21
CA ASN A 277 20.72 -6.66 -13.87
C ASN A 277 19.67 -5.95 -13.00
N VAL A 278 19.45 -6.43 -11.80
CA VAL A 278 18.62 -5.73 -10.82
C VAL A 278 19.34 -4.47 -10.37
N ARG A 279 18.72 -3.31 -10.59
CA ARG A 279 19.30 -2.00 -10.31
C ARG A 279 18.69 -1.34 -9.07
N LYS A 280 17.45 -1.73 -8.71
CA LYS A 280 16.74 -1.19 -7.56
C LYS A 280 15.66 -2.16 -7.12
N ILE A 281 15.47 -2.30 -5.81
CA ILE A 281 14.32 -2.97 -5.21
C ILE A 281 13.71 -1.99 -4.20
N HIS A 282 12.43 -1.72 -4.33
CA HIS A 282 11.68 -0.85 -3.43
C HIS A 282 10.63 -1.65 -2.67
N THR A 283 10.75 -1.71 -1.35
CA THR A 283 9.85 -2.46 -0.49
C THR A 283 8.73 -1.58 0.01
N GLY A 284 7.49 -2.03 -0.15
CA GLY A 284 6.30 -1.25 0.23
C GLY A 284 5.99 -0.14 -0.76
N PHE A 285 4.97 0.65 -0.47
CA PHE A 285 4.58 1.79 -1.29
C PHE A 285 3.93 2.87 -0.43
N SER A 286 4.47 4.07 -0.50
CA SER A 286 3.88 5.26 0.11
C SER A 286 3.00 5.95 -0.93
N GLY A 287 1.69 5.73 -0.85
CA GLY A 287 0.70 6.20 -1.81
C GLY A 287 0.42 7.71 -1.75
N PRO A 288 -0.52 8.21 -2.57
CA PRO A 288 -0.83 9.65 -2.68
C PRO A 288 -1.23 10.33 -1.37
N SER A 289 -1.71 9.58 -0.38
CA SER A 289 -2.06 10.09 0.95
C SER A 289 -0.86 10.65 1.72
N THR A 290 0.36 10.25 1.36
CA THR A 290 1.62 10.62 2.03
C THR A 290 2.20 11.94 1.52
N GLY A 291 1.56 12.58 0.53
CA GLY A 291 1.93 13.88 -0.01
C GLY A 291 3.35 13.90 -0.58
N LYS A 292 4.28 14.57 0.12
CA LYS A 292 5.66 14.73 -0.35
C LYS A 292 6.39 13.40 -0.54
N TYR A 293 6.20 12.39 0.31
CA TYR A 293 6.83 11.08 0.17
C TYR A 293 6.45 10.41 -1.15
N TYR A 294 5.16 10.44 -1.52
CA TYR A 294 4.70 9.96 -2.81
C TYR A 294 5.28 10.74 -3.98
N THR A 295 5.25 12.07 -3.94
CA THR A 295 5.78 12.89 -5.05
C THR A 295 7.27 12.74 -5.22
N ASP A 296 8.04 12.62 -4.13
CA ASP A 296 9.48 12.36 -4.17
C ASP A 296 9.76 10.96 -4.77
N PHE A 297 9.02 9.92 -4.34
CA PHE A 297 9.13 8.59 -4.92
C PHE A 297 8.89 8.60 -6.44
N VAL A 298 7.79 9.21 -6.89
CA VAL A 298 7.45 9.32 -8.33
C VAL A 298 8.55 10.03 -9.10
N ASN A 299 9.05 11.16 -8.61
CA ASN A 299 10.08 11.94 -9.28
C ASN A 299 11.41 11.17 -9.37
N HIS A 300 11.86 10.58 -8.27
CA HIS A 300 13.12 9.84 -8.24
C HIS A 300 13.03 8.57 -9.11
N THR A 301 11.91 7.86 -9.07
CA THR A 301 11.72 6.65 -9.87
C THR A 301 11.65 6.98 -11.37
N ASN A 302 10.93 8.05 -11.75
CA ASN A 302 10.90 8.51 -13.15
C ASN A 302 12.30 8.85 -13.67
N GLN A 303 13.07 9.66 -12.93
CA GLN A 303 14.44 10.02 -13.29
C GLN A 303 15.35 8.79 -13.39
N PHE A 304 15.20 7.83 -12.49
CA PHE A 304 15.97 6.60 -12.51
C PHE A 304 15.66 5.74 -13.74
N ILE A 305 14.37 5.58 -14.09
CA ILE A 305 13.95 4.86 -15.31
C ILE A 305 14.48 5.56 -16.56
N GLU A 306 14.38 6.90 -16.66
CA GLU A 306 14.91 7.68 -17.79
C GLU A 306 16.42 7.52 -17.95
N LYS A 307 17.15 7.40 -16.84
CA LYS A 307 18.58 7.09 -16.86
C LYS A 307 18.82 5.70 -17.46
N LEU A 308 18.12 4.66 -16.98
CA LEU A 308 18.28 3.27 -17.47
C LEU A 308 17.88 3.12 -18.94
N ILE A 309 16.89 3.86 -19.41
CA ILE A 309 16.50 3.88 -20.84
C ILE A 309 17.62 4.43 -21.72
N LYS A 310 18.42 5.37 -21.23
CA LYS A 310 19.55 5.96 -21.98
C LYS A 310 20.83 5.12 -21.91
N GLU A 311 21.00 4.26 -20.92
CA GLU A 311 22.08 3.27 -20.84
C GLU A 311 21.90 2.17 -21.92
#